data_68d804c33bf0d4d8d90f7c95c612f826
#
_entry.id   68d804c33bf0d4d8d90f7c95c612f826
#
_cell.length_a   1.000
_cell.length_b   1.000
_cell.length_c   1.000
_cell.angle_alpha   90.00
_cell.angle_beta   90.00
_cell.angle_gamma   90.00
#
_symmetry.space_group_name_H-M   'P 1'
#
loop_
_entity.id
_entity.type
_entity.pdbx_description
1 polymer ?
#
loop_
_entity_poly.entity_id
_entity_poly.type
_entity_poly.pdbx_seq_one_letter_code
_entity_poly.pdbx_strand_id
1 'polypeptide(L)'
;MFTQVNKITFGRVLSYCPIMVEENIIKPLRDMLITPVKIVEQYNKIAEIDYSAFYHEILFEDPKVNVKETVYVDIKPDIILMPNIGTKGILWQEIEGMHRTTPGRMMISAFHMENLEKTFIRMVGEFRWEMCKRTMGARWNDFSIHSLTGDYCDYAQFFAKNRELSYDAKEKIKTTLKRCKNNYKELFILDYMTYIMYESTGSCRLNRVVRGILFRHCPFCQSIQTSLQGNGAFQDILDKHRIKNAQAIHRLNQIQLKYQNARTAFPDELANQKELISR
;
A
#
# COMPACT_ATOMS: atom_id res chain seq x y z
N MET A 1 25.88 -8.80 -10.92
CA MET A 1 24.62 -8.79 -10.18
C MET A 1 24.08 -7.38 -10.03
N PHE A 2 24.72 -6.46 -9.30
CA PHE A 2 24.24 -5.08 -9.12
C PHE A 2 23.95 -4.34 -10.43
N THR A 3 24.82 -4.47 -11.44
CA THR A 3 24.62 -3.84 -12.75
C THR A 3 23.38 -4.37 -13.49
N GLN A 4 23.00 -5.63 -13.26
CA GLN A 4 21.78 -6.21 -13.82
C GLN A 4 20.53 -5.76 -13.06
N VAL A 5 20.62 -5.68 -11.73
CA VAL A 5 19.53 -5.18 -10.89
C VAL A 5 19.14 -3.75 -11.25
N ASN A 6 20.14 -2.91 -11.56
CA ASN A 6 19.89 -1.51 -11.96
C ASN A 6 19.20 -1.36 -13.34
N LYS A 7 19.18 -2.43 -14.16
CA LYS A 7 18.46 -2.46 -15.44
C LYS A 7 17.02 -2.94 -15.33
N ILE A 8 16.58 -3.34 -14.12
CA ILE A 8 15.23 -3.82 -13.90
C ILE A 8 14.26 -2.64 -13.94
N THR A 9 13.20 -2.79 -14.71
CA THR A 9 12.13 -1.82 -14.83
C THR A 9 10.93 -2.23 -13.95
N PHE A 10 10.04 -1.27 -13.70
CA PHE A 10 8.89 -1.39 -12.81
C PHE A 10 8.01 -2.63 -13.04
N GLY A 11 7.64 -3.29 -11.94
CA GLY A 11 6.70 -4.40 -11.92
C GLY A 11 7.23 -5.70 -12.49
N ARG A 12 8.53 -5.82 -12.78
CA ARG A 12 9.12 -7.08 -13.22
C ARG A 12 9.42 -8.01 -12.06
N VAL A 13 9.19 -9.29 -12.30
CA VAL A 13 9.61 -10.37 -11.40
C VAL A 13 10.79 -11.09 -12.05
N LEU A 14 11.93 -11.08 -11.36
CA LEU A 14 13.16 -11.66 -11.88
C LEU A 14 13.74 -12.66 -10.90
N SER A 15 14.26 -13.75 -11.45
CA SER A 15 15.06 -14.74 -10.73
C SER A 15 16.52 -14.62 -11.17
N TYR A 16 17.42 -14.47 -10.18
CA TYR A 16 18.87 -14.45 -10.40
C TYR A 16 19.52 -15.82 -10.33
N CYS A 17 18.73 -16.88 -10.37
CA CYS A 17 19.25 -18.23 -10.37
C CYS A 17 18.94 -18.96 -11.69
N PRO A 18 19.75 -18.72 -12.74
CA PRO A 18 19.50 -19.34 -14.04
C PRO A 18 19.68 -20.87 -14.04
N ILE A 19 20.32 -21.43 -13.00
CA ILE A 19 20.63 -22.87 -12.91
C ILE A 19 19.48 -23.65 -12.22
N MET A 20 18.54 -22.94 -11.61
CA MET A 20 17.41 -23.58 -10.92
C MET A 20 16.27 -23.85 -11.91
N VAL A 21 16.48 -24.87 -12.74
CA VAL A 21 15.38 -25.46 -13.50
C VAL A 21 14.60 -26.34 -12.53
N GLU A 22 13.29 -26.20 -12.49
CA GLU A 22 12.40 -26.88 -11.54
C GLU A 22 12.60 -28.39 -11.54
N GLU A 23 12.94 -28.96 -12.71
CA GLU A 23 13.22 -30.38 -12.92
C GLU A 23 14.47 -30.89 -12.16
N ASN A 24 15.43 -30.01 -11.90
CA ASN A 24 16.71 -30.37 -11.25
C ASN A 24 16.68 -30.17 -9.73
N ILE A 25 15.52 -29.74 -9.17
CA ILE A 25 15.39 -29.44 -7.76
C ILE A 25 14.78 -30.66 -7.05
N ILE A 26 15.42 -31.10 -5.96
CA ILE A 26 14.87 -32.17 -5.12
C ILE A 26 13.50 -31.79 -4.57
N LYS A 27 12.57 -32.75 -4.49
CA LYS A 27 11.16 -32.54 -4.14
C LYS A 27 10.92 -31.61 -2.95
N PRO A 28 11.57 -31.76 -1.77
CA PRO A 28 11.35 -30.87 -0.64
C PRO A 28 11.67 -29.39 -0.92
N LEU A 29 12.70 -29.11 -1.75
CA LEU A 29 13.03 -27.74 -2.14
C LEU A 29 12.10 -27.20 -3.21
N ARG A 30 11.57 -28.10 -4.08
CA ARG A 30 10.61 -27.72 -5.09
C ARG A 30 9.31 -27.17 -4.50
N ASP A 31 8.85 -27.76 -3.41
CA ASP A 31 7.63 -27.31 -2.73
C ASP A 31 7.79 -25.90 -2.10
N MET A 32 9.02 -25.53 -1.75
CA MET A 32 9.36 -24.20 -1.21
C MET A 32 9.66 -23.17 -2.30
N LEU A 33 9.79 -23.59 -3.57
CA LEU A 33 10.17 -22.70 -4.66
C LEU A 33 9.06 -21.68 -4.96
N ILE A 34 9.44 -20.41 -4.94
CA ILE A 34 8.59 -19.31 -5.40
C ILE A 34 8.85 -19.10 -6.89
N THR A 35 7.79 -19.21 -7.68
CA THR A 35 7.81 -18.88 -9.10
C THR A 35 7.33 -17.46 -9.34
N PRO A 36 7.66 -16.82 -10.47
CA PRO A 36 7.10 -15.54 -10.87
C PRO A 36 5.56 -15.54 -10.89
N VAL A 37 4.92 -16.65 -11.25
CA VAL A 37 3.46 -16.79 -11.25
C VAL A 37 2.89 -16.63 -9.85
N LYS A 38 3.46 -17.32 -8.86
CA LYS A 38 3.03 -17.19 -7.46
C LYS A 38 3.16 -15.75 -6.94
N ILE A 39 4.17 -15.00 -7.40
CA ILE A 39 4.33 -13.59 -7.03
C ILE A 39 3.23 -12.73 -7.65
N VAL A 40 2.94 -12.92 -8.94
CA VAL A 40 1.86 -12.18 -9.62
C VAL A 40 0.51 -12.46 -8.96
N GLU A 41 0.25 -13.70 -8.54
CA GLU A 41 -0.95 -14.05 -7.77
C GLU A 41 -1.04 -13.26 -6.45
N GLN A 42 0.08 -13.10 -5.72
CA GLN A 42 0.08 -12.31 -4.49
C GLN A 42 -0.16 -10.82 -4.76
N TYR A 43 0.41 -10.27 -5.84
CA TYR A 43 0.11 -8.90 -6.26
C TYR A 43 -1.38 -8.69 -6.51
N ASN A 44 -1.97 -9.58 -7.30
CA ASN A 44 -3.38 -9.50 -7.67
C ASN A 44 -4.28 -9.62 -6.43
N LYS A 45 -4.02 -10.58 -5.55
CA LYS A 45 -4.77 -10.73 -4.29
C LYS A 45 -4.77 -9.46 -3.44
N ILE A 46 -3.61 -8.82 -3.28
CA ILE A 46 -3.53 -7.59 -2.50
C ILE A 46 -4.24 -6.44 -3.21
N ALA A 47 -4.06 -6.31 -4.54
CA ALA A 47 -4.72 -5.28 -5.33
C ALA A 47 -6.26 -5.45 -5.37
N GLU A 48 -6.77 -6.67 -5.25
CA GLU A 48 -8.20 -6.97 -5.10
C GLU A 48 -8.75 -6.55 -3.74
N ILE A 49 -7.92 -6.49 -2.70
CA ILE A 49 -8.32 -6.04 -1.36
C ILE A 49 -8.09 -4.54 -1.23
N ASP A 50 -6.84 -4.10 -1.33
CA ASP A 50 -6.40 -2.70 -1.28
C ASP A 50 -6.07 -2.25 -2.71
N TYR A 51 -7.06 -1.72 -3.42
CA TYR A 51 -6.88 -1.32 -4.82
C TYR A 51 -5.85 -0.20 -4.99
N SER A 52 -5.55 0.54 -3.93
CA SER A 52 -4.57 1.64 -3.94
C SER A 52 -3.16 1.23 -3.50
N ALA A 53 -2.92 -0.07 -3.23
CA ALA A 53 -1.67 -0.57 -2.67
C ALA A 53 -0.42 -0.17 -3.47
N PHE A 54 -0.55 -0.11 -4.79
CA PHE A 54 0.53 0.18 -5.72
C PHE A 54 0.38 1.53 -6.42
N TYR A 55 -0.37 2.45 -5.82
CA TYR A 55 -0.55 3.79 -6.34
C TYR A 55 0.18 4.81 -5.49
N HIS A 56 0.63 5.86 -6.14
CA HIS A 56 1.35 6.97 -5.56
C HIS A 56 0.67 8.29 -5.91
N GLU A 57 0.51 9.15 -4.94
CA GLU A 57 -0.06 10.48 -5.12
C GLU A 57 0.97 11.41 -5.74
N ILE A 58 0.62 12.04 -6.86
CA ILE A 58 1.38 13.12 -7.48
C ILE A 58 0.50 14.35 -7.64
N LEU A 59 1.13 15.51 -7.66
CA LEU A 59 0.46 16.75 -7.97
C LEU A 59 0.43 16.94 -9.49
N PHE A 60 -0.76 16.90 -10.06
CA PHE A 60 -1.01 17.24 -11.46
C PHE A 60 -1.32 18.73 -11.58
N GLU A 61 -0.61 19.43 -12.44
CA GLU A 61 -0.83 20.86 -12.72
C GLU A 61 -0.89 21.07 -14.23
N ASP A 62 -1.99 21.70 -14.68
CA ASP A 62 -2.11 22.22 -16.05
C ASP A 62 -2.41 23.72 -16.01
N PRO A 63 -1.39 24.58 -16.23
CA PRO A 63 -1.56 26.03 -16.21
C PRO A 63 -2.49 26.56 -17.29
N LYS A 64 -2.60 25.86 -18.45
CA LYS A 64 -3.43 26.31 -19.59
C LYS A 64 -4.92 26.31 -19.25
N VAL A 65 -5.36 25.37 -18.44
CA VAL A 65 -6.76 25.21 -18.02
C VAL A 65 -6.96 25.66 -16.56
N ASN A 66 -5.87 26.10 -15.90
CA ASN A 66 -5.84 26.44 -14.48
C ASN A 66 -6.40 25.30 -13.60
N VAL A 67 -5.82 24.11 -13.79
CA VAL A 67 -6.16 22.91 -13.02
C VAL A 67 -4.96 22.52 -12.17
N LYS A 68 -5.26 22.27 -10.89
CA LYS A 68 -4.30 21.73 -9.92
C LYS A 68 -5.02 20.67 -9.10
N GLU A 69 -4.62 19.40 -9.26
CA GLU A 69 -5.29 18.26 -8.65
C GLU A 69 -4.29 17.20 -8.21
N THR A 70 -4.62 16.49 -7.15
CA THR A 70 -3.84 15.31 -6.75
C THR A 70 -4.37 14.08 -7.47
N VAL A 71 -3.51 13.40 -8.20
CA VAL A 71 -3.84 12.18 -8.94
C VAL A 71 -2.99 11.00 -8.48
N TYR A 72 -3.51 9.79 -8.69
CA TYR A 72 -2.82 8.55 -8.37
C TYR A 72 -2.19 7.95 -9.62
N VAL A 73 -0.92 7.64 -9.54
CA VAL A 73 -0.14 6.98 -10.60
C VAL A 73 0.25 5.58 -10.14
N ASP A 74 0.09 4.59 -11.02
CA ASP A 74 0.48 3.20 -10.75
C ASP A 74 2.00 3.09 -10.64
N ILE A 75 2.48 2.62 -9.49
CA ILE A 75 3.89 2.36 -9.21
C ILE A 75 4.01 1.03 -8.51
N LYS A 76 4.43 0.00 -9.26
CA LYS A 76 4.70 -1.34 -8.73
C LYS A 76 6.18 -1.51 -8.45
N PRO A 77 6.55 -1.99 -7.24
CA PRO A 77 7.94 -2.32 -6.96
C PRO A 77 8.39 -3.51 -7.81
N ASP A 78 9.67 -3.52 -8.18
CA ASP A 78 10.28 -4.70 -8.78
C ASP A 78 10.49 -5.79 -7.72
N ILE A 79 10.31 -7.04 -8.11
CA ILE A 79 10.54 -8.20 -7.23
C ILE A 79 11.72 -9.01 -7.71
N ILE A 80 12.65 -9.25 -6.80
CA ILE A 80 13.88 -9.99 -7.06
C ILE A 80 13.86 -11.28 -6.25
N LEU A 81 13.82 -12.40 -6.94
CA LEU A 81 13.98 -13.71 -6.32
C LEU A 81 15.46 -14.01 -6.11
N MET A 82 15.87 -14.05 -4.85
CA MET A 82 17.25 -14.34 -4.46
C MET A 82 17.48 -15.85 -4.39
N PRO A 83 18.60 -16.37 -4.90
CA PRO A 83 18.91 -17.81 -4.93
C PRO A 83 19.35 -18.34 -3.55
N ASN A 84 18.52 -18.15 -2.55
CA ASN A 84 18.76 -18.57 -1.18
C ASN A 84 17.51 -19.17 -0.54
N ILE A 85 17.70 -19.83 0.59
CA ILE A 85 16.63 -20.31 1.46
C ILE A 85 16.41 -19.25 2.55
N GLY A 86 15.15 -18.88 2.80
CA GLY A 86 14.85 -17.87 3.82
C GLY A 86 13.38 -17.77 4.17
N THR A 87 13.11 -16.95 5.18
CA THR A 87 11.79 -16.75 5.77
C THR A 87 11.27 -15.32 5.61
N LYS A 88 12.10 -14.41 5.10
CA LYS A 88 11.79 -12.98 5.06
C LYS A 88 11.87 -12.41 3.67
N GLY A 89 11.00 -11.45 3.40
CA GLY A 89 11.15 -10.51 2.31
C GLY A 89 11.67 -9.17 2.84
N ILE A 90 12.38 -8.44 2.01
CA ILE A 90 13.00 -7.15 2.34
C ILE A 90 12.61 -6.15 1.26
N LEU A 91 12.10 -4.99 1.65
CA LEU A 91 12.01 -3.84 0.75
C LEU A 91 13.39 -3.17 0.70
N TRP A 92 14.03 -3.24 -0.46
CA TRP A 92 15.31 -2.58 -0.70
C TRP A 92 15.07 -1.25 -1.40
N GLN A 93 15.45 -0.19 -0.73
CA GLN A 93 15.47 1.16 -1.29
C GLN A 93 16.83 1.41 -1.92
N GLU A 94 16.85 2.06 -3.07
CA GLU A 94 18.10 2.50 -3.66
C GLU A 94 18.82 3.47 -2.71
N ILE A 95 20.02 3.09 -2.27
CA ILE A 95 20.80 3.86 -1.29
C ILE A 95 21.35 5.13 -1.93
N GLU A 96 21.61 5.12 -3.23
CA GLU A 96 22.09 6.26 -4.01
C GLU A 96 20.94 7.23 -4.30
N GLY A 97 20.67 8.04 -3.34
CA GLY A 97 19.52 8.89 -3.05
C GLY A 97 19.19 10.04 -3.98
N MET A 98 19.69 10.15 -5.19
CA MET A 98 19.31 11.28 -6.07
C MET A 98 18.04 11.01 -6.89
N HIS A 99 17.70 9.77 -7.17
CA HIS A 99 16.50 9.43 -7.94
C HIS A 99 15.37 8.91 -7.04
N ARG A 100 14.76 9.86 -6.31
CA ARG A 100 13.56 9.61 -5.47
C ARG A 100 12.32 9.10 -6.22
N THR A 101 12.46 8.82 -7.50
CA THR A 101 11.40 8.38 -8.40
C THR A 101 11.31 6.86 -8.54
N THR A 102 12.34 6.11 -8.13
CA THR A 102 12.28 4.64 -8.17
C THR A 102 11.38 4.10 -7.07
N PRO A 103 10.45 3.20 -7.40
CA PRO A 103 9.46 2.69 -6.44
C PRO A 103 10.05 1.78 -5.37
N GLY A 104 11.34 1.48 -5.45
CA GLY A 104 12.00 0.50 -4.61
C GLY A 104 11.94 -0.91 -5.19
N ARG A 105 12.65 -1.82 -4.57
CA ARG A 105 12.74 -3.23 -4.97
C ARG A 105 12.45 -4.12 -3.77
N MET A 106 11.65 -5.13 -3.99
CA MET A 106 11.38 -6.17 -2.99
C MET A 106 12.27 -7.37 -3.29
N MET A 107 13.05 -7.81 -2.30
CA MET A 107 13.86 -9.02 -2.41
C MET A 107 13.24 -10.12 -1.56
N ILE A 108 13.06 -11.29 -2.13
CA ILE A 108 12.53 -12.46 -1.43
C ILE A 108 13.35 -13.71 -1.78
N SER A 109 13.49 -14.61 -0.83
CA SER A 109 14.17 -15.88 -1.06
C SER A 109 13.41 -16.74 -2.05
N ALA A 110 14.09 -17.29 -3.06
CA ALA A 110 13.45 -18.18 -4.04
C ALA A 110 12.91 -19.45 -3.39
N PHE A 111 13.59 -19.96 -2.34
CA PHE A 111 13.07 -21.01 -1.49
C PHE A 111 12.56 -20.40 -0.18
N HIS A 112 11.26 -20.20 -0.11
CA HIS A 112 10.62 -19.52 1.00
C HIS A 112 9.99 -20.52 1.96
N MET A 113 10.43 -20.47 3.22
CA MET A 113 10.04 -21.47 4.24
C MET A 113 8.80 -21.09 5.04
N GLU A 114 8.32 -19.85 4.91
CA GLU A 114 7.14 -19.36 5.62
C GLU A 114 5.96 -19.11 4.66
N ASN A 115 4.84 -18.68 5.21
CA ASN A 115 3.67 -18.31 4.41
C ASN A 115 3.97 -17.11 3.52
N LEU A 116 4.03 -17.35 2.21
CA LEU A 116 4.35 -16.34 1.20
C LEU A 116 3.38 -15.16 1.25
N GLU A 117 2.09 -15.42 1.43
CA GLU A 117 1.06 -14.38 1.50
C GLU A 117 1.32 -13.40 2.65
N LYS A 118 1.61 -13.91 3.86
CA LYS A 118 1.94 -13.06 5.01
C LYS A 118 3.21 -12.23 4.76
N THR A 119 4.24 -12.86 4.20
CA THR A 119 5.48 -12.17 3.87
C THR A 119 5.25 -11.08 2.84
N PHE A 120 4.42 -11.36 1.84
CA PHE A 120 4.11 -10.40 0.78
C PHE A 120 3.27 -9.22 1.30
N ILE A 121 2.23 -9.48 2.09
CA ILE A 121 1.43 -8.41 2.74
C ILE A 121 2.32 -7.53 3.61
N ARG A 122 3.26 -8.12 4.37
CA ARG A 122 4.23 -7.36 5.17
C ARG A 122 5.08 -6.43 4.30
N MET A 123 5.64 -6.93 3.19
CA MET A 123 6.45 -6.13 2.27
C MET A 123 5.64 -5.01 1.62
N VAL A 124 4.39 -5.27 1.26
CA VAL A 124 3.49 -4.24 0.71
C VAL A 124 3.17 -3.18 1.76
N GLY A 125 2.93 -3.55 3.02
CA GLY A 125 2.76 -2.60 4.11
C GLY A 125 4.01 -1.70 4.27
N GLU A 126 5.19 -2.28 4.24
CA GLU A 126 6.44 -1.52 4.27
C GLU A 126 6.56 -0.58 3.05
N PHE A 127 6.23 -1.07 1.87
CA PHE A 127 6.23 -0.30 0.63
C PHE A 127 5.29 0.92 0.72
N ARG A 128 4.06 0.72 1.19
CA ARG A 128 3.11 1.83 1.38
C ARG A 128 3.63 2.91 2.32
N TRP A 129 4.22 2.50 3.43
CA TRP A 129 4.83 3.43 4.38
C TRP A 129 5.95 4.25 3.75
N GLU A 130 6.88 3.58 3.08
CA GLU A 130 8.04 4.25 2.46
C GLU A 130 7.63 5.11 1.26
N MET A 131 6.64 4.71 0.48
CA MET A 131 6.10 5.52 -0.61
C MET A 131 5.44 6.79 -0.09
N CYS A 132 4.60 6.71 0.94
CA CYS A 132 4.01 7.88 1.57
C CYS A 132 5.10 8.82 2.12
N LYS A 133 6.11 8.25 2.77
CA LYS A 133 7.27 9.01 3.27
C LYS A 133 8.02 9.77 2.17
N ARG A 134 8.21 9.14 1.01
CA ARG A 134 8.83 9.79 -0.16
C ARG A 134 8.00 10.93 -0.69
N THR A 135 6.70 10.71 -0.84
CA THR A 135 5.77 11.73 -1.32
C THR A 135 5.78 12.96 -0.43
N MET A 136 5.70 12.75 0.88
CA MET A 136 5.64 13.84 1.85
C MET A 136 7.01 14.48 2.12
N GLY A 137 8.11 13.81 1.75
CA GLY A 137 9.48 14.31 1.95
C GLY A 137 9.77 14.62 3.42
N ALA A 138 10.27 15.82 3.71
CA ALA A 138 10.60 16.26 5.08
C ALA A 138 9.36 16.34 6.01
N ARG A 139 8.16 16.41 5.45
CA ARG A 139 6.90 16.54 6.19
C ARG A 139 6.15 15.22 6.38
N TRP A 140 6.81 14.10 6.22
CA TRP A 140 6.20 12.76 6.26
C TRP A 140 5.51 12.41 7.60
N ASN A 141 5.91 13.03 8.69
CA ASN A 141 5.35 12.84 10.03
C ASN A 141 4.65 14.12 10.56
N ASP A 142 4.33 15.05 9.70
CA ASP A 142 3.64 16.29 10.07
C ASP A 142 2.15 16.01 10.30
N PHE A 143 1.68 16.21 11.52
CA PHE A 143 0.29 15.94 11.94
C PHE A 143 -0.72 16.92 11.32
N SER A 144 -0.27 18.05 10.80
CA SER A 144 -1.14 19.01 10.12
C SER A 144 -1.52 18.56 8.71
N ILE A 145 -0.83 17.55 8.17
CA ILE A 145 -1.07 16.98 6.86
C ILE A 145 -1.76 15.63 7.00
N HIS A 146 -2.94 15.49 6.41
CA HIS A 146 -3.64 14.21 6.34
C HIS A 146 -2.96 13.26 5.34
N SER A 147 -1.93 12.56 5.81
CA SER A 147 -1.20 11.52 5.08
C SER A 147 -1.21 10.22 5.87
N LEU A 148 -0.97 9.09 5.21
CA LEU A 148 -0.89 7.80 5.88
C LEU A 148 0.09 7.81 7.05
N THR A 149 1.31 8.30 6.81
CA THR A 149 2.37 8.34 7.82
C THR A 149 2.12 9.38 8.88
N GLY A 150 1.57 10.56 8.53
CA GLY A 150 1.23 11.62 9.48
C GLY A 150 0.12 11.18 10.44
N ASP A 151 -1.04 10.74 9.90
CA ASP A 151 -2.18 10.30 10.70
C ASP A 151 -1.80 9.09 11.60
N TYR A 152 -0.98 8.17 11.08
CA TYR A 152 -0.55 7.00 11.87
C TYR A 152 0.48 7.34 12.94
N CYS A 153 1.41 8.27 12.66
CA CYS A 153 2.36 8.77 13.67
C CYS A 153 1.63 9.52 14.80
N ASP A 154 0.64 10.36 14.47
CA ASP A 154 -0.19 11.03 15.48
C ASP A 154 -0.88 10.00 16.38
N TYR A 155 -1.54 9.02 15.78
CA TYR A 155 -2.16 7.92 16.54
C TYR A 155 -1.15 7.20 17.44
N ALA A 156 0.00 6.77 16.90
CA ALA A 156 0.99 5.98 17.64
C ALA A 156 1.69 6.78 18.75
N GLN A 157 1.81 8.09 18.59
CA GLN A 157 2.42 8.98 19.59
C GLN A 157 1.44 9.35 20.70
N PHE A 158 0.18 9.63 20.34
CA PHE A 158 -0.81 10.19 21.27
C PHE A 158 -1.92 9.21 21.67
N PHE A 159 -1.78 7.90 21.43
CA PHE A 159 -2.80 6.89 21.76
C PHE A 159 -3.25 6.95 23.22
N ALA A 160 -2.35 7.26 24.16
CA ALA A 160 -2.68 7.33 25.59
C ALA A 160 -3.69 8.44 25.91
N LYS A 161 -3.64 9.57 25.18
CA LYS A 161 -4.55 10.72 25.33
C LYS A 161 -5.83 10.58 24.50
N ASN A 162 -5.89 9.62 23.58
CA ASN A 162 -7.04 9.44 22.70
C ASN A 162 -8.26 8.93 23.50
N ARG A 163 -9.37 9.68 23.46
CA ARG A 163 -10.60 9.36 24.20
C ARG A 163 -11.45 8.27 23.52
N GLU A 164 -11.23 8.01 22.24
CA GLU A 164 -11.94 6.97 21.49
C GLU A 164 -11.40 5.56 21.77
N LEU A 165 -10.22 5.46 22.40
CA LEU A 165 -9.59 4.19 22.74
C LEU A 165 -9.96 3.74 24.14
N SER A 166 -10.43 2.49 24.26
CA SER A 166 -10.63 1.84 25.56
C SER A 166 -9.29 1.61 26.28
N TYR A 167 -9.35 1.39 27.59
CA TYR A 167 -8.17 1.07 28.38
C TYR A 167 -7.41 -0.16 27.82
N ASP A 168 -8.13 -1.23 27.51
CA ASP A 168 -7.54 -2.45 26.97
C ASP A 168 -6.86 -2.21 25.61
N ALA A 169 -7.47 -1.39 24.74
CA ALA A 169 -6.85 -1.00 23.48
C ALA A 169 -5.54 -0.23 23.72
N LYS A 170 -5.50 0.69 24.67
CA LYS A 170 -4.28 1.44 25.01
C LYS A 170 -3.18 0.55 25.54
N GLU A 171 -3.48 -0.40 26.43
CA GLU A 171 -2.48 -1.35 26.95
C GLU A 171 -1.97 -2.31 25.86
N LYS A 172 -2.84 -2.75 24.93
CA LYS A 172 -2.44 -3.53 23.78
C LYS A 172 -1.47 -2.76 22.86
N ILE A 173 -1.78 -1.49 22.57
CA ILE A 173 -0.91 -0.62 21.74
C ILE A 173 0.44 -0.45 22.42
N LYS A 174 0.44 -0.09 23.71
CA LYS A 174 1.67 0.09 24.50
C LYS A 174 2.55 -1.17 24.49
N THR A 175 1.95 -2.33 24.70
CA THR A 175 2.67 -3.62 24.67
C THR A 175 3.24 -3.92 23.28
N THR A 176 2.45 -3.67 22.23
CA THR A 176 2.90 -3.87 20.85
C THR A 176 4.02 -2.91 20.48
N LEU A 177 3.91 -1.62 20.85
CA LEU A 177 4.97 -0.63 20.64
C LEU A 177 6.28 -1.03 21.31
N LYS A 178 6.23 -1.50 22.57
CA LYS A 178 7.42 -2.01 23.27
C LYS A 178 8.05 -3.18 22.49
N ARG A 179 7.24 -4.12 22.01
CA ARG A 179 7.71 -5.26 21.20
C ARG A 179 8.34 -4.80 19.87
N CYS A 180 7.81 -3.76 19.26
CA CYS A 180 8.34 -3.12 18.05
C CYS A 180 9.50 -2.14 18.34
N LYS A 181 10.04 -2.08 19.56
CA LYS A 181 11.10 -1.14 19.97
C LYS A 181 10.74 0.33 19.68
N ASN A 182 9.48 0.70 19.88
CA ASN A 182 8.90 2.02 19.58
C ASN A 182 9.04 2.44 18.10
N ASN A 183 9.13 1.49 17.19
CA ASN A 183 9.16 1.75 15.75
C ASN A 183 7.72 1.80 15.22
N TYR A 184 7.25 3.01 14.87
CA TYR A 184 5.89 3.24 14.36
C TYR A 184 5.64 2.56 13.00
N LYS A 185 6.67 2.45 12.16
CA LYS A 185 6.58 1.70 10.90
C LYS A 185 6.27 0.23 11.15
N GLU A 186 6.96 -0.39 12.08
CA GLU A 186 6.70 -1.80 12.44
C GLU A 186 5.31 -2.01 13.02
N LEU A 187 4.84 -1.08 13.86
CA LEU A 187 3.46 -1.11 14.37
C LEU A 187 2.46 -1.00 13.22
N PHE A 188 2.65 -0.05 12.31
CA PHE A 188 1.82 0.11 11.12
C PHE A 188 1.78 -1.16 10.27
N ILE A 189 2.92 -1.78 10.00
CA ILE A 189 2.99 -3.01 9.20
C ILE A 189 2.17 -4.13 9.85
N LEU A 190 2.22 -4.30 11.16
CA LEU A 190 1.43 -5.31 11.87
C LEU A 190 -0.08 -5.03 11.77
N ASP A 191 -0.47 -3.77 11.90
CA ASP A 191 -1.86 -3.35 11.78
C ASP A 191 -2.34 -3.47 10.33
N TYR A 192 -1.51 -3.12 9.34
CA TYR A 192 -1.82 -3.31 7.92
C TYR A 192 -1.99 -4.80 7.56
N MET A 193 -1.12 -5.67 8.08
CA MET A 193 -1.31 -7.12 7.92
C MET A 193 -2.64 -7.60 8.50
N THR A 194 -2.99 -7.12 9.69
CA THR A 194 -4.28 -7.44 10.33
C THR A 194 -5.44 -6.91 9.50
N TYR A 195 -5.30 -5.71 8.94
CA TYR A 195 -6.29 -5.07 8.08
C TYR A 195 -6.56 -5.87 6.81
N ILE A 196 -5.51 -6.24 6.09
CA ILE A 196 -5.63 -7.02 4.84
C ILE A 196 -6.16 -8.44 5.11
N MET A 197 -5.66 -9.11 6.15
CA MET A 197 -5.98 -10.53 6.39
C MET A 197 -7.33 -10.76 7.07
N TYR A 198 -7.79 -9.83 7.87
CA TYR A 198 -8.96 -10.06 8.74
C TYR A 198 -10.06 -9.02 8.57
N GLU A 199 -9.74 -7.74 8.54
CA GLU A 199 -10.75 -6.70 8.43
C GLU A 199 -11.47 -6.75 7.07
N SER A 200 -10.76 -7.13 6.00
CA SER A 200 -11.33 -7.34 4.66
C SER A 200 -12.42 -8.43 4.63
N THR A 201 -12.36 -9.37 5.56
CA THR A 201 -13.38 -10.43 5.70
C THR A 201 -14.48 -10.08 6.71
N GLY A 202 -14.48 -8.86 7.26
CA GLY A 202 -15.44 -8.43 8.29
C GLY A 202 -15.07 -8.81 9.72
N SER A 203 -13.91 -9.46 9.93
CA SER A 203 -13.41 -9.83 11.27
C SER A 203 -12.71 -8.66 11.94
N CYS A 204 -13.43 -7.90 12.76
CA CYS A 204 -12.96 -6.68 13.43
C CYS A 204 -11.92 -6.97 14.51
N ARG A 205 -10.63 -6.89 14.19
CA ARG A 205 -9.51 -7.11 15.12
C ARG A 205 -8.75 -5.83 15.48
N LEU A 206 -8.88 -4.81 14.65
CA LEU A 206 -8.30 -3.49 14.89
C LEU A 206 -9.24 -2.64 15.73
N ASN A 207 -8.68 -1.69 16.48
CA ASN A 207 -9.49 -0.67 17.11
C ASN A 207 -10.08 0.30 16.07
N ARG A 208 -11.14 1.02 16.43
CA ARG A 208 -11.88 1.91 15.52
C ARG A 208 -10.99 2.99 14.89
N VAL A 209 -10.04 3.54 15.65
CA VAL A 209 -9.18 4.64 15.20
C VAL A 209 -8.26 4.16 14.08
N VAL A 210 -7.53 3.05 14.31
CA VAL A 210 -6.62 2.46 13.30
C VAL A 210 -7.39 2.00 12.07
N ARG A 211 -8.55 1.33 12.26
CA ARG A 211 -9.42 0.95 11.14
C ARG A 211 -9.79 2.16 10.29
N GLY A 212 -10.16 3.29 10.93
CA GLY A 212 -10.49 4.53 10.24
C GLY A 212 -9.32 5.15 9.48
N ILE A 213 -8.11 5.12 10.04
CA ILE A 213 -6.90 5.59 9.38
C ILE A 213 -6.58 4.71 8.17
N LEU A 214 -6.53 3.38 8.37
CA LEU A 214 -6.21 2.45 7.30
C LEU A 214 -7.23 2.52 6.16
N PHE A 215 -8.51 2.54 6.47
CA PHE A 215 -9.54 2.64 5.43
C PHE A 215 -9.48 3.96 4.65
N ARG A 216 -9.10 5.06 5.30
CA ARG A 216 -8.95 6.38 4.64
C ARG A 216 -7.85 6.38 3.58
N HIS A 217 -6.72 5.73 3.88
CA HIS A 217 -5.52 5.74 3.06
C HIS A 217 -5.31 4.46 2.24
N CYS A 218 -5.94 3.36 2.65
CA CYS A 218 -5.87 2.04 2.05
C CYS A 218 -7.29 1.47 1.87
N PRO A 219 -8.18 2.14 1.12
CA PRO A 219 -9.57 1.74 1.02
C PRO A 219 -9.69 0.37 0.36
N PHE A 220 -10.62 -0.43 0.83
CA PHE A 220 -10.98 -1.69 0.20
C PHE A 220 -11.62 -1.47 -1.17
N CYS A 221 -11.50 -2.44 -2.07
CA CYS A 221 -12.21 -2.42 -3.33
C CYS A 221 -13.73 -2.48 -3.13
N GLN A 222 -14.49 -2.07 -4.14
CA GLN A 222 -15.95 -1.95 -4.10
C GLN A 222 -16.66 -3.25 -3.70
N SER A 223 -16.16 -4.41 -4.14
CA SER A 223 -16.74 -5.71 -3.80
C SER A 223 -16.68 -6.00 -2.30
N ILE A 224 -15.55 -5.72 -1.66
CA ILE A 224 -15.36 -5.87 -0.22
C ILE A 224 -16.20 -4.82 0.53
N GLN A 225 -16.19 -3.56 0.09
CA GLN A 225 -17.02 -2.52 0.70
C GLN A 225 -18.51 -2.93 0.71
N THR A 226 -18.99 -3.52 -0.39
CA THR A 226 -20.36 -4.01 -0.49
C THR A 226 -20.63 -5.14 0.51
N SER A 227 -19.71 -6.09 0.65
CA SER A 227 -19.83 -7.19 1.63
C SER A 227 -19.84 -6.72 3.09
N LEU A 228 -19.20 -5.58 3.37
CA LEU A 228 -19.09 -4.99 4.71
C LEU A 228 -20.26 -4.05 5.07
N GLN A 229 -21.17 -3.73 4.15
CA GLN A 229 -22.28 -2.79 4.40
C GLN A 229 -23.19 -3.18 5.57
N GLY A 230 -23.32 -4.47 5.87
CA GLY A 230 -24.07 -4.94 7.03
C GLY A 230 -23.34 -4.94 8.35
N ASN A 231 -22.05 -4.61 8.34
CA ASN A 231 -21.22 -4.63 9.54
C ASN A 231 -21.16 -3.24 10.19
N GLY A 232 -21.80 -3.09 11.36
CA GLY A 232 -21.88 -1.80 12.08
C GLY A 232 -20.53 -1.16 12.41
N ALA A 233 -19.44 -1.95 12.48
CA ALA A 233 -18.10 -1.42 12.73
C ALA A 233 -17.52 -0.66 11.52
N PHE A 234 -18.07 -0.88 10.31
CA PHE A 234 -17.63 -0.23 9.08
C PHE A 234 -18.60 0.82 8.56
N GLN A 235 -19.84 0.85 9.02
CA GLN A 235 -20.91 1.71 8.48
C GLN A 235 -20.46 3.17 8.35
N ASP A 236 -20.03 3.76 9.46
CA ASP A 236 -19.58 5.16 9.55
C ASP A 236 -18.42 5.49 8.58
N ILE A 237 -17.52 4.52 8.41
CA ILE A 237 -16.31 4.65 7.57
C ILE A 237 -16.69 4.57 6.10
N LEU A 238 -17.57 3.63 5.75
CA LEU A 238 -18.08 3.45 4.39
C LEU A 238 -18.90 4.66 3.92
N ASP A 239 -19.76 5.21 4.80
CA ASP A 239 -20.56 6.38 4.47
C ASP A 239 -19.68 7.62 4.23
N LYS A 240 -18.67 7.85 5.08
CA LYS A 240 -17.70 8.93 4.87
C LYS A 240 -16.91 8.76 3.58
N HIS A 241 -16.50 7.53 3.28
CA HIS A 241 -15.77 7.23 2.04
C HIS A 241 -16.63 7.47 0.80
N ARG A 242 -17.89 7.03 0.82
CA ARG A 242 -18.84 7.27 -0.27
C ARG A 242 -19.04 8.76 -0.54
N ILE A 243 -19.24 9.56 0.51
CA ILE A 243 -19.37 11.01 0.39
C ILE A 243 -18.11 11.63 -0.24
N LYS A 244 -16.91 11.24 0.26
CA LYS A 244 -15.64 11.72 -0.26
C LYS A 244 -15.46 11.37 -1.74
N ASN A 245 -15.77 10.12 -2.12
CA ASN A 245 -15.69 9.68 -3.51
C ASN A 245 -16.66 10.43 -4.43
N ALA A 246 -17.91 10.63 -3.99
CA ALA A 246 -18.89 11.40 -4.74
C ALA A 246 -18.42 12.86 -4.97
N GLN A 247 -17.85 13.49 -3.96
CA GLN A 247 -17.27 14.83 -4.07
C GLN A 247 -16.07 14.87 -5.04
N ALA A 248 -15.19 13.85 -4.97
CA ALA A 248 -14.04 13.75 -5.88
C ALA A 248 -14.48 13.55 -7.34
N ILE A 249 -15.45 12.67 -7.59
CA ILE A 249 -16.03 12.46 -8.93
C ILE A 249 -16.69 13.75 -9.43
N HIS A 250 -17.46 14.44 -8.60
CA HIS A 250 -18.07 15.71 -8.96
C HIS A 250 -17.02 16.74 -9.38
N ARG A 251 -15.95 16.88 -8.61
CA ARG A 251 -14.83 17.77 -8.92
C ARG A 251 -14.13 17.41 -10.24
N LEU A 252 -13.86 16.12 -10.49
CA LEU A 252 -13.28 15.66 -11.75
C LEU A 252 -14.19 15.93 -12.95
N ASN A 253 -15.51 15.82 -12.79
CA ASN A 253 -16.47 16.19 -13.84
C ASN A 253 -16.43 17.71 -14.14
N GLN A 254 -16.31 18.54 -13.12
CA GLN A 254 -16.13 20.00 -13.32
C GLN A 254 -14.81 20.31 -14.04
N ILE A 255 -13.74 19.62 -13.71
CA ILE A 255 -12.46 19.75 -14.41
C ILE A 255 -12.60 19.31 -15.87
N GLN A 256 -13.26 18.19 -16.13
CA GLN A 256 -13.52 17.72 -17.49
C GLN A 256 -14.27 18.76 -18.35
N LEU A 257 -15.26 19.45 -17.78
CA LEU A 257 -15.96 20.54 -18.45
C LEU A 257 -15.03 21.72 -18.78
N LYS A 258 -14.06 22.06 -17.92
CA LYS A 258 -13.05 23.10 -18.22
C LYS A 258 -12.23 22.73 -19.47
N TYR A 259 -11.78 21.46 -19.57
CA TYR A 259 -11.04 20.97 -20.75
C TYR A 259 -11.89 21.02 -22.03
N GLN A 260 -13.17 20.63 -21.95
CA GLN A 260 -14.09 20.72 -23.06
C GLN A 260 -14.27 22.18 -23.53
N ASN A 261 -14.48 23.13 -22.59
CA ASN A 261 -14.61 24.54 -22.90
C ASN A 261 -13.33 25.14 -23.52
N ALA A 262 -12.16 24.67 -23.06
CA ALA A 262 -10.85 25.04 -23.61
C ALA A 262 -10.53 24.35 -24.95
N ARG A 263 -11.36 23.41 -25.42
CA ARG A 263 -11.15 22.58 -26.62
C ARG A 263 -9.82 21.81 -26.57
N THR A 264 -9.42 21.38 -25.39
CA THR A 264 -8.22 20.57 -25.14
C THR A 264 -8.59 19.15 -24.74
N ALA A 265 -7.74 18.17 -25.07
CA ALA A 265 -7.96 16.79 -24.67
C ALA A 265 -7.90 16.65 -23.14
N PHE A 266 -8.80 15.82 -22.60
CA PHE A 266 -8.78 15.51 -21.16
C PHE A 266 -7.58 14.60 -20.86
N PRO A 267 -6.69 14.94 -19.90
CA PRO A 267 -5.49 14.16 -19.62
C PRO A 267 -5.80 12.75 -19.12
N ASP A 268 -4.97 11.78 -19.54
CA ASP A 268 -5.12 10.38 -19.15
C ASP A 268 -4.98 10.18 -17.63
N GLU A 269 -4.14 10.97 -16.97
CA GLU A 269 -3.95 10.90 -15.51
C GLU A 269 -5.25 11.21 -14.76
N LEU A 270 -6.02 12.21 -15.23
CA LEU A 270 -7.31 12.58 -14.66
C LEU A 270 -8.40 11.56 -15.01
N ALA A 271 -8.35 10.97 -16.21
CA ALA A 271 -9.26 9.91 -16.63
C ALA A 271 -9.04 8.64 -15.79
N ASN A 272 -7.80 8.22 -15.61
CA ASN A 272 -7.40 7.09 -14.77
C ASN A 272 -7.80 7.31 -13.29
N GLN A 273 -7.67 8.55 -12.81
CA GLN A 273 -8.13 8.92 -11.45
C GLN A 273 -9.62 8.68 -11.27
N LYS A 274 -10.42 9.07 -12.26
CA LYS A 274 -11.87 8.88 -12.21
C LYS A 274 -12.25 7.40 -12.21
N GLU A 275 -11.56 6.58 -13.01
CA GLU A 275 -11.74 5.13 -13.01
C GLU A 275 -11.34 4.51 -11.66
N LEU A 276 -10.19 4.92 -11.10
CA LEU A 276 -9.70 4.41 -9.83
C LEU A 276 -10.68 4.67 -8.68
N ILE A 277 -11.28 5.87 -8.60
CA ILE A 277 -12.26 6.20 -7.57
C ILE A 277 -13.55 5.38 -7.72
N SER A 278 -13.82 4.87 -8.91
CA SER A 278 -15.01 4.04 -9.19
C SER A 278 -14.83 2.56 -8.89
N ARG A 279 -13.58 2.13 -8.62
CA ARG A 279 -13.22 0.74 -8.23
C ARG A 279 -13.51 0.48 -6.76
#